data_58cc7286c5e8dead42f930b3dc060e3a
#
_entry.id   58cc7286c5e8dead42f930b3dc060e3a
#
_cell.length_a   1.000
_cell.length_b   1.000
_cell.length_c   1.000
_cell.angle_alpha   90.00
_cell.angle_beta   90.00
_cell.angle_gamma   90.00
#
_symmetry.space_group_name_H-M   'P 1'
#
loop_
_entity.id
_entity.type
_entity.pdbx_description
1 polymer ?
#
loop_
_entity_poly.entity_id
_entity_poly.type
_entity_poly.pdbx_seq_one_letter_code
_entity_poly.pdbx_strand_id
1 'polypeptide(L)'
;AGYSLAHVSGGAAHWAVDGAAEPTLQTAVVMGDAPSSDVNAVALPSQLSLVSALVQDHAVGMDACLVGPKGCGKTTVAERFAAALGYEPLTMHCYRDMSARDLLQRRETDARGDTIWRHSPAVQAALDGGLVVLDGVHRLPTGVLSATIGRLVVDRELQLPDGTRLLSAPSYAALRDRGLSDAELAARGVLAVHPAFRVLATAEPPDSWSEAASAEAGGGGGGGGGGGEWLSSETLGLFHFHSMQPLGLAEHTQLLL
;
A
#
# COMPACT_ATOMS: atom_id res chain seq x y z
N ALA A 1 -11.02 -25.79 5.20
CA ALA A 1 -11.99 -24.77 4.80
C ALA A 1 -11.31 -23.41 4.92
N GLY A 2 -11.31 -22.62 3.86
CA GLY A 2 -10.85 -21.24 3.84
C GLY A 2 -11.99 -20.28 4.18
N TYR A 3 -11.64 -19.03 4.46
CA TYR A 3 -12.58 -17.94 4.58
C TYR A 3 -12.38 -16.99 3.39
N SER A 4 -13.49 -16.58 2.76
CA SER A 4 -13.50 -15.55 1.73
C SER A 4 -14.25 -14.31 2.21
N LEU A 5 -13.83 -13.13 1.76
CA LEU A 5 -14.49 -11.86 2.07
C LEU A 5 -15.87 -11.84 1.38
N ALA A 6 -16.93 -11.72 2.16
CA ALA A 6 -18.29 -11.56 1.63
C ALA A 6 -18.58 -10.09 1.31
N HIS A 7 -18.40 -9.20 2.28
CA HIS A 7 -18.55 -7.75 2.12
C HIS A 7 -17.89 -6.99 3.27
N VAL A 8 -17.76 -5.67 3.11
CA VAL A 8 -17.33 -4.76 4.18
C VAL A 8 -18.45 -3.75 4.42
N SER A 9 -18.83 -3.55 5.68
CA SER A 9 -19.84 -2.56 6.05
C SER A 9 -19.71 -2.14 7.51
N GLY A 10 -20.01 -0.89 7.83
CA GLY A 10 -20.07 -0.39 9.21
C GLY A 10 -18.76 -0.57 10.00
N GLY A 11 -17.59 -0.52 9.34
CA GLY A 11 -16.30 -0.74 10.00
C GLY A 11 -16.00 -2.21 10.33
N ALA A 12 -16.68 -3.15 9.69
CA ALA A 12 -16.44 -4.58 9.83
C ALA A 12 -16.32 -5.27 8.47
N ALA A 13 -15.36 -6.17 8.35
CA ALA A 13 -15.27 -7.13 7.26
C ALA A 13 -16.02 -8.41 7.65
N HIS A 14 -16.88 -8.85 6.77
CA HIS A 14 -17.72 -10.05 6.93
C HIS A 14 -17.16 -11.18 6.08
N TRP A 15 -16.89 -12.32 6.69
CA TRP A 15 -16.23 -13.47 6.07
C TRP A 15 -17.19 -14.65 6.00
N ALA A 16 -17.22 -15.32 4.86
CA ALA A 16 -17.93 -16.59 4.68
C ALA A 16 -16.93 -17.74 4.64
N VAL A 17 -17.29 -18.89 5.18
CA VAL A 17 -16.59 -20.14 4.92
C VAL A 17 -16.80 -20.51 3.45
N ASP A 18 -15.77 -21.00 2.77
CA ASP A 18 -15.88 -21.39 1.37
C ASP A 18 -17.06 -22.35 1.15
N GLY A 19 -18.01 -21.94 0.30
CA GLY A 19 -19.24 -22.65 0.03
C GLY A 19 -20.43 -22.31 0.95
N ALA A 20 -20.28 -21.41 1.94
CA ALA A 20 -21.41 -20.92 2.75
C ALA A 20 -22.11 -19.73 2.06
N ALA A 21 -23.44 -19.67 2.21
CA ALA A 21 -24.25 -18.60 1.61
C ALA A 21 -24.20 -17.29 2.42
N GLU A 22 -23.91 -17.37 3.71
CA GLU A 22 -23.90 -16.21 4.61
C GLU A 22 -22.59 -16.06 5.35
N PRO A 23 -22.19 -14.81 5.71
CA PRO A 23 -21.01 -14.54 6.51
C PRO A 23 -21.11 -15.17 7.90
N THR A 24 -20.04 -15.84 8.33
CA THR A 24 -19.97 -16.52 9.63
C THR A 24 -19.00 -15.87 10.61
N LEU A 25 -18.11 -15.01 10.14
CA LEU A 25 -17.11 -14.33 10.95
C LEU A 25 -17.10 -12.82 10.62
N GLN A 26 -16.89 -11.99 11.63
CA GLN A 26 -16.70 -10.56 11.48
C GLN A 26 -15.37 -10.14 12.10
N THR A 27 -14.65 -9.26 11.42
CA THR A 27 -13.45 -8.61 11.95
C THR A 27 -13.57 -7.10 11.81
N ALA A 28 -13.21 -6.35 12.85
CA ALA A 28 -13.17 -4.90 12.77
C ALA A 28 -12.10 -4.46 11.74
N VAL A 29 -12.46 -3.50 10.92
CA VAL A 29 -11.53 -2.86 9.96
C VAL A 29 -11.64 -1.35 10.06
N VAL A 30 -10.53 -0.67 9.88
CA VAL A 30 -10.53 0.78 9.77
C VAL A 30 -10.97 1.14 8.35
N MET A 31 -11.91 2.07 8.23
CA MET A 31 -12.45 2.51 6.94
C MET A 31 -11.87 3.88 6.58
N GLY A 32 -11.75 4.14 5.27
CA GLY A 32 -11.59 5.48 4.75
C GLY A 32 -12.92 6.24 4.73
N ASP A 33 -12.86 7.54 4.47
CA ASP A 33 -14.03 8.43 4.48
C ASP A 33 -14.67 8.60 3.09
N ALA A 34 -14.10 7.98 2.05
CA ALA A 34 -14.64 8.08 0.70
C ALA A 34 -15.93 7.23 0.55
N PRO A 35 -16.94 7.72 -0.19
CA PRO A 35 -18.08 6.89 -0.53
C PRO A 35 -17.63 5.67 -1.34
N SER A 36 -18.24 4.51 -1.09
CA SER A 36 -17.96 3.30 -1.86
C SER A 36 -18.19 3.57 -3.35
N SER A 37 -17.13 3.48 -4.13
CA SER A 37 -17.22 3.60 -5.59
C SER A 37 -17.42 2.21 -6.19
N ASP A 38 -18.42 2.08 -7.07
CA ASP A 38 -18.57 0.88 -7.90
C ASP A 38 -17.38 0.82 -8.87
N VAL A 39 -16.45 -0.09 -8.61
CA VAL A 39 -15.40 -0.39 -9.58
C VAL A 39 -16.04 -1.15 -10.72
N ASN A 40 -16.32 -0.47 -11.83
CA ASN A 40 -16.94 -1.00 -13.06
C ASN A 40 -16.07 -2.03 -13.81
N ALA A 41 -15.24 -2.78 -13.12
CA ALA A 41 -14.40 -3.81 -13.72
C ALA A 41 -15.02 -5.20 -13.49
N VAL A 42 -14.89 -6.08 -14.49
CA VAL A 42 -15.31 -7.49 -14.36
C VAL A 42 -14.65 -8.13 -13.15
N ALA A 43 -15.46 -8.75 -12.29
CA ALA A 43 -14.95 -9.36 -11.06
C ALA A 43 -14.35 -10.74 -11.37
N LEU A 44 -13.02 -10.81 -11.42
CA LEU A 44 -12.31 -12.08 -11.62
C LEU A 44 -12.12 -12.80 -10.28
N PRO A 45 -12.35 -14.11 -10.19
CA PRO A 45 -12.21 -14.87 -8.95
C PRO A 45 -10.82 -14.77 -8.30
N SER A 46 -9.75 -14.79 -9.10
CA SER A 46 -8.37 -14.62 -8.63
C SER A 46 -8.15 -13.25 -7.96
N GLN A 47 -8.68 -12.18 -8.55
CA GLN A 47 -8.59 -10.83 -8.00
C GLN A 47 -9.43 -10.67 -6.73
N LEU A 48 -10.62 -11.25 -6.67
CA LEU A 48 -11.47 -11.21 -5.47
C LEU A 48 -10.83 -11.94 -4.30
N SER A 49 -10.22 -13.11 -4.55
CA SER A 49 -9.44 -13.82 -3.52
C SER A 49 -8.30 -12.98 -2.98
N LEU A 50 -7.61 -12.24 -3.85
CA LEU A 50 -6.51 -11.38 -3.45
C LEU A 50 -6.99 -10.15 -2.67
N VAL A 51 -8.08 -9.50 -3.09
CA VAL A 51 -8.71 -8.42 -2.30
C VAL A 51 -9.11 -8.92 -0.92
N SER A 52 -9.65 -10.13 -0.83
CA SER A 52 -9.96 -10.79 0.45
C SER A 52 -8.72 -10.91 1.35
N ALA A 53 -7.59 -11.37 0.81
CA ALA A 53 -6.33 -11.47 1.54
C ALA A 53 -5.81 -10.08 1.99
N LEU A 54 -5.87 -9.07 1.12
CA LEU A 54 -5.50 -7.69 1.46
C LEU A 54 -6.35 -7.10 2.59
N VAL A 55 -7.66 -7.40 2.61
CA VAL A 55 -8.54 -6.96 3.72
C VAL A 55 -8.19 -7.69 5.02
N GLN A 56 -7.72 -8.94 4.97
CA GLN A 56 -7.21 -9.65 6.15
C GLN A 56 -5.96 -8.98 6.71
N ASP A 57 -4.98 -8.66 5.85
CA ASP A 57 -3.78 -7.92 6.25
C ASP A 57 -4.14 -6.57 6.87
N HIS A 58 -5.04 -5.85 6.21
CA HIS A 58 -5.53 -4.57 6.70
C HIS A 58 -6.17 -4.66 8.08
N ALA A 59 -6.97 -5.70 8.35
CA ALA A 59 -7.63 -5.92 9.63
C ALA A 59 -6.63 -6.12 10.78
N VAL A 60 -5.46 -6.70 10.50
CA VAL A 60 -4.38 -6.86 11.49
C VAL A 60 -3.35 -5.71 11.46
N GLY A 61 -3.61 -4.65 10.67
CA GLY A 61 -2.76 -3.47 10.60
C GLY A 61 -1.50 -3.59 9.75
N MET A 62 -1.40 -4.64 8.92
CA MET A 62 -0.27 -4.85 8.02
C MET A 62 -0.45 -4.09 6.71
N ASP A 63 0.64 -3.52 6.22
CA ASP A 63 0.72 -2.96 4.88
C ASP A 63 1.18 -4.05 3.89
N ALA A 64 0.67 -4.01 2.65
CA ALA A 64 0.88 -5.07 1.69
C ALA A 64 1.63 -4.62 0.43
N CYS A 65 2.25 -5.57 -0.26
CA CYS A 65 2.86 -5.37 -1.58
C CYS A 65 2.37 -6.43 -2.58
N LEU A 66 1.79 -5.97 -3.68
CA LEU A 66 1.38 -6.82 -4.79
C LEU A 66 2.55 -7.03 -5.76
N VAL A 67 2.99 -8.25 -5.92
CA VAL A 67 4.08 -8.62 -6.84
C VAL A 67 3.51 -9.41 -8.01
N GLY A 68 3.74 -8.94 -9.22
CA GLY A 68 3.31 -9.65 -10.41
C GLY A 68 3.77 -8.98 -11.70
N PRO A 69 3.73 -9.69 -12.82
CA PRO A 69 4.17 -9.15 -14.10
C PRO A 69 3.32 -7.96 -14.54
N LYS A 70 3.82 -7.23 -15.53
CA LYS A 70 3.08 -6.13 -16.12
C LYS A 70 1.77 -6.65 -16.75
N GLY A 71 0.68 -5.92 -16.52
CA GLY A 71 -0.63 -6.26 -17.09
C GLY A 71 -1.44 -7.34 -16.33
N CYS A 72 -0.95 -7.88 -15.21
CA CYS A 72 -1.72 -8.88 -14.42
C CYS A 72 -2.86 -8.28 -13.58
N GLY A 73 -3.08 -6.96 -13.60
CA GLY A 73 -4.21 -6.32 -12.92
C GLY A 73 -3.90 -5.80 -11.50
N LYS A 74 -2.64 -5.54 -11.14
CA LYS A 74 -2.27 -4.97 -9.82
C LYS A 74 -3.04 -3.70 -9.48
N THR A 75 -3.14 -2.77 -10.42
CA THR A 75 -3.87 -1.51 -10.24
C THR A 75 -5.35 -1.76 -9.98
N THR A 76 -5.97 -2.64 -10.75
CA THR A 76 -7.39 -3.01 -10.57
C THR A 76 -7.66 -3.62 -9.19
N VAL A 77 -6.74 -4.47 -8.70
CA VAL A 77 -6.83 -5.04 -7.33
C VAL A 77 -6.69 -3.95 -6.28
N ALA A 78 -5.76 -3.00 -6.46
CA ALA A 78 -5.58 -1.87 -5.56
C ALA A 78 -6.82 -0.96 -5.51
N GLU A 79 -7.44 -0.67 -6.65
CA GLU A 79 -8.67 0.11 -6.75
C GLU A 79 -9.86 -0.60 -6.08
N ARG A 80 -9.99 -1.91 -6.29
CA ARG A 80 -11.03 -2.72 -5.64
C ARG A 80 -10.84 -2.79 -4.13
N PHE A 81 -9.61 -2.96 -3.66
CA PHE A 81 -9.28 -2.93 -2.25
C PHE A 81 -9.64 -1.57 -1.62
N ALA A 82 -9.25 -0.47 -2.28
CA ALA A 82 -9.58 0.87 -1.85
C ALA A 82 -11.10 1.09 -1.77
N ALA A 83 -11.83 0.73 -2.83
CA ALA A 83 -13.29 0.84 -2.88
C ALA A 83 -13.99 0.00 -1.80
N ALA A 84 -13.52 -1.22 -1.55
CA ALA A 84 -14.10 -2.09 -0.52
C ALA A 84 -13.98 -1.50 0.89
N LEU A 85 -12.94 -0.70 1.16
CA LEU A 85 -12.68 -0.10 2.46
C LEU A 85 -13.01 1.41 2.52
N GLY A 86 -13.59 1.99 1.46
CA GLY A 86 -13.95 3.41 1.41
C GLY A 86 -12.74 4.34 1.35
N TYR A 87 -11.66 3.94 0.71
CA TYR A 87 -10.51 4.80 0.46
C TYR A 87 -10.57 5.45 -0.93
N GLU A 88 -10.13 6.70 -1.01
CA GLU A 88 -9.68 7.31 -2.26
C GLU A 88 -8.15 7.18 -2.33
N PRO A 89 -7.61 6.32 -3.21
CA PRO A 89 -6.18 6.02 -3.19
C PRO A 89 -5.35 7.17 -3.76
N LEU A 90 -4.34 7.60 -3.03
CA LEU A 90 -3.32 8.54 -3.50
C LEU A 90 -2.16 7.76 -4.14
N THR A 91 -2.13 7.70 -5.48
CA THR A 91 -1.10 6.94 -6.19
C THR A 91 0.19 7.75 -6.34
N MET A 92 1.30 7.14 -5.97
CA MET A 92 2.65 7.64 -6.18
C MET A 92 3.43 6.69 -7.09
N HIS A 93 3.69 7.14 -8.32
CA HIS A 93 4.50 6.36 -9.28
C HIS A 93 5.97 6.44 -8.91
N CYS A 94 6.56 5.28 -8.62
CA CYS A 94 7.97 5.16 -8.27
C CYS A 94 8.84 5.06 -9.54
N TYR A 95 9.97 5.75 -9.55
CA TYR A 95 10.92 5.75 -10.66
C TYR A 95 12.37 5.79 -10.17
N ARG A 96 13.32 5.43 -11.06
CA ARG A 96 14.74 5.19 -10.72
C ARG A 96 15.45 6.40 -10.10
N ASP A 97 15.13 7.61 -10.54
CA ASP A 97 15.80 8.82 -10.08
C ASP A 97 15.06 9.51 -8.91
N MET A 98 14.09 8.82 -8.31
CA MET A 98 13.32 9.35 -7.19
C MET A 98 14.19 9.50 -5.95
N SER A 99 14.13 10.65 -5.33
CA SER A 99 14.90 11.00 -4.14
C SER A 99 14.05 10.95 -2.86
N ALA A 100 14.71 11.03 -1.70
CA ALA A 100 14.03 11.14 -0.41
C ALA A 100 13.05 12.34 -0.34
N ARG A 101 13.38 13.45 -1.01
CA ARG A 101 12.51 14.64 -1.06
C ARG A 101 11.19 14.36 -1.78
N ASP A 102 11.24 13.53 -2.82
CA ASP A 102 10.06 13.15 -3.60
C ASP A 102 9.10 12.28 -2.78
N LEU A 103 9.67 11.45 -1.89
CA LEU A 103 8.91 10.58 -0.99
C LEU A 103 8.35 11.31 0.24
N LEU A 104 8.95 12.45 0.64
CA LEU A 104 8.58 13.17 1.85
C LEU A 104 7.90 14.50 1.55
N GLN A 105 8.70 15.50 1.20
CA GLN A 105 8.26 16.88 0.97
C GLN A 105 9.15 17.56 -0.06
N ARG A 106 8.54 18.39 -0.89
CA ARG A 106 9.24 19.26 -1.82
C ARG A 106 9.10 20.72 -1.40
N ARG A 107 10.14 21.49 -1.67
CA ARG A 107 10.07 22.95 -1.58
C ARG A 107 9.52 23.47 -2.90
N GLU A 108 8.49 24.29 -2.81
CA GLU A 108 7.92 25.01 -3.94
C GLU A 108 7.87 26.50 -3.62
N THR A 109 7.90 27.32 -4.66
CA THR A 109 7.70 28.76 -4.52
C THR A 109 6.26 29.07 -4.91
N ASP A 110 5.52 29.72 -4.02
CA ASP A 110 4.15 30.13 -4.30
C ASP A 110 4.08 31.34 -5.24
N ALA A 111 2.88 31.74 -5.63
CA ALA A 111 2.63 32.86 -6.52
C ALA A 111 3.10 34.23 -5.93
N ARG A 112 3.39 34.30 -4.63
CA ARG A 112 3.87 35.50 -3.92
C ARG A 112 5.39 35.51 -3.79
N GLY A 113 6.08 34.43 -4.20
CA GLY A 113 7.52 34.28 -4.09
C GLY A 113 7.96 33.65 -2.76
N ASP A 114 7.02 33.24 -1.91
CA ASP A 114 7.33 32.60 -0.63
C ASP A 114 7.65 31.10 -0.83
N THR A 115 8.58 30.59 -0.04
CA THR A 115 8.92 29.15 -0.04
C THR A 115 7.92 28.39 0.83
N ILE A 116 7.18 27.48 0.19
CA ILE A 116 6.25 26.57 0.87
C ILE A 116 6.73 25.12 0.79
N TRP A 117 6.37 24.33 1.78
CA TRP A 117 6.60 22.91 1.78
C TRP A 117 5.34 22.19 1.30
N ARG A 118 5.47 21.38 0.24
CA ARG A 118 4.40 20.55 -0.24
C ARG A 118 4.64 19.10 0.16
N HIS A 119 3.68 18.49 0.81
CA HIS A 119 3.72 17.08 1.19
C HIS A 119 3.64 16.16 -0.03
N SER A 120 4.34 15.03 0.04
CA SER A 120 4.14 13.93 -0.91
C SER A 120 2.78 13.27 -0.68
N PRO A 121 2.27 12.48 -1.65
CA PRO A 121 1.06 11.68 -1.44
C PRO A 121 1.13 10.76 -0.22
N ALA A 122 2.32 10.22 0.13
CA ALA A 122 2.49 9.38 1.30
C ALA A 122 2.31 10.15 2.61
N VAL A 123 2.89 11.34 2.71
CA VAL A 123 2.75 12.20 3.89
C VAL A 123 1.33 12.74 3.99
N GLN A 124 0.71 13.12 2.87
CA GLN A 124 -0.67 13.59 2.83
C GLN A 124 -1.63 12.49 3.31
N ALA A 125 -1.50 11.26 2.77
CA ALA A 125 -2.30 10.12 3.23
C ALA A 125 -2.11 9.83 4.72
N ALA A 126 -0.88 9.99 5.24
CA ALA A 126 -0.61 9.77 6.66
C ALA A 126 -1.31 10.80 7.57
N LEU A 127 -1.46 12.02 7.12
CA LEU A 127 -2.16 13.08 7.86
C LEU A 127 -3.68 12.96 7.76
N ASP A 128 -4.19 12.65 6.56
CA ASP A 128 -5.63 12.65 6.27
C ASP A 128 -6.31 11.29 6.52
N GLY A 129 -5.53 10.24 6.80
CA GLY A 129 -6.08 8.89 6.99
C GLY A 129 -6.37 8.15 5.68
N GLY A 130 -5.68 8.52 4.62
CA GLY A 130 -5.84 7.94 3.30
C GLY A 130 -5.06 6.64 3.07
N LEU A 131 -5.30 6.04 1.92
CA LEU A 131 -4.50 4.95 1.36
C LEU A 131 -3.51 5.51 0.34
N VAL A 132 -2.21 5.32 0.56
CA VAL A 132 -1.21 5.58 -0.48
C VAL A 132 -0.89 4.31 -1.25
N VAL A 133 -0.90 4.40 -2.57
CA VAL A 133 -0.46 3.32 -3.47
C VAL A 133 0.91 3.67 -4.04
N LEU A 134 1.95 2.93 -3.63
CA LEU A 134 3.32 3.06 -4.14
C LEU A 134 3.48 2.17 -5.37
N ASP A 135 3.31 2.74 -6.55
CA ASP A 135 3.34 1.97 -7.80
C ASP A 135 4.76 1.79 -8.33
N GLY A 136 5.24 0.54 -8.28
CA GLY A 136 6.52 0.14 -8.83
C GLY A 136 7.71 0.36 -7.89
N VAL A 137 7.60 -0.03 -6.62
CA VAL A 137 8.67 0.14 -5.62
C VAL A 137 10.00 -0.50 -6.00
N HIS A 138 10.01 -1.53 -6.85
CA HIS A 138 11.21 -2.16 -7.40
C HIS A 138 12.05 -1.24 -8.30
N ARG A 139 11.47 -0.12 -8.75
CA ARG A 139 12.17 0.89 -9.58
C ARG A 139 12.96 1.89 -8.74
N LEU A 140 12.69 1.97 -7.44
CA LEU A 140 13.39 2.91 -6.55
C LEU A 140 14.85 2.50 -6.39
N PRO A 141 15.76 3.48 -6.18
CA PRO A 141 17.13 3.15 -5.79
C PRO A 141 17.12 2.33 -4.49
N THR A 142 18.03 1.37 -4.40
CA THR A 142 18.16 0.47 -3.23
C THR A 142 18.26 1.29 -1.93
N GLY A 143 17.46 0.93 -0.94
CA GLY A 143 17.45 1.55 0.38
C GLY A 143 16.73 2.91 0.48
N VAL A 144 16.37 3.57 -0.62
CA VAL A 144 15.69 4.88 -0.54
C VAL A 144 14.34 4.78 0.15
N LEU A 145 13.56 3.75 -0.13
CA LEU A 145 12.24 3.56 0.48
C LEU A 145 12.34 3.33 1.99
N SER A 146 13.16 2.38 2.40
CA SER A 146 13.35 2.02 3.82
C SER A 146 13.95 3.17 4.63
N ALA A 147 14.97 3.85 4.07
CA ALA A 147 15.61 4.98 4.74
C ALA A 147 14.71 6.22 4.89
N THR A 148 13.71 6.37 4.03
CA THR A 148 12.84 7.57 4.02
C THR A 148 11.52 7.32 4.73
N ILE A 149 10.64 6.52 4.16
CA ILE A 149 9.31 6.28 4.70
C ILE A 149 9.17 4.93 5.44
N GLY A 150 10.26 4.15 5.56
CA GLY A 150 10.22 2.86 6.25
C GLY A 150 9.66 2.96 7.67
N ARG A 151 10.06 3.97 8.45
CA ARG A 151 9.51 4.21 9.79
C ARG A 151 8.04 4.64 9.77
N LEU A 152 7.59 5.35 8.73
CA LEU A 152 6.18 5.70 8.57
C LEU A 152 5.34 4.43 8.30
N VAL A 153 5.89 3.47 7.56
CA VAL A 153 5.22 2.19 7.27
C VAL A 153 5.18 1.31 8.52
N VAL A 154 6.30 1.13 9.22
CA VAL A 154 6.40 0.18 10.35
C VAL A 154 5.88 0.79 11.65
N ASP A 155 6.40 1.96 12.03
CA ASP A 155 6.16 2.57 13.34
C ASP A 155 5.02 3.59 13.32
N ARG A 156 4.55 3.98 12.13
CA ARG A 156 3.66 5.14 11.97
C ARG A 156 4.28 6.43 12.50
N GLU A 157 5.59 6.58 12.37
CA GLU A 157 6.33 7.75 12.81
C GLU A 157 7.29 8.23 11.73
N LEU A 158 7.44 9.56 11.63
CA LEU A 158 8.32 10.16 10.64
C LEU A 158 8.76 11.56 11.07
N GLN A 159 10.00 11.92 10.75
CA GLN A 159 10.44 13.32 10.84
C GLN A 159 10.58 13.89 9.42
N LEU A 160 9.91 15.01 9.18
CA LEU A 160 9.89 15.69 7.89
C LEU A 160 11.06 16.69 7.77
N PRO A 161 11.48 17.02 6.53
CA PRO A 161 12.55 17.97 6.28
C PRO A 161 12.30 19.40 6.79
N ASP A 162 11.06 19.82 6.97
CA ASP A 162 10.68 21.10 7.57
C ASP A 162 10.78 21.13 9.10
N GLY A 163 11.14 20.00 9.72
CA GLY A 163 11.22 19.82 11.16
C GLY A 163 9.97 19.25 11.81
N THR A 164 8.86 19.13 11.07
CA THR A 164 7.63 18.52 11.58
C THR A 164 7.85 17.04 11.92
N ARG A 165 7.28 16.59 13.03
CA ARG A 165 7.32 15.20 13.49
C ARG A 165 5.93 14.59 13.42
N LEU A 166 5.81 13.52 12.68
CA LEU A 166 4.63 12.67 12.67
C LEU A 166 4.80 11.58 13.72
N LEU A 167 3.85 11.42 14.60
CA LEU A 167 3.87 10.40 15.65
C LEU A 167 2.70 9.44 15.45
N SER A 168 2.90 8.19 15.85
CA SER A 168 1.83 7.20 15.91
C SER A 168 0.71 7.68 16.85
N ALA A 169 -0.53 7.26 16.62
CA ALA A 169 -1.66 7.67 17.45
C ALA A 169 -1.44 7.36 18.96
N PRO A 170 -0.89 6.20 19.36
CA PRO A 170 -0.54 5.95 20.75
C PRO A 170 0.53 6.89 21.30
N SER A 171 1.60 7.16 20.54
CA SER A 171 2.68 8.07 20.95
C SER A 171 2.17 9.50 21.12
N TYR A 172 1.29 9.93 20.21
CA TYR A 172 0.66 11.25 20.29
C TYR A 172 -0.28 11.36 21.51
N ALA A 173 -1.10 10.35 21.73
CA ALA A 173 -2.00 10.29 22.89
C ALA A 173 -1.23 10.36 24.22
N ALA A 174 -0.08 9.65 24.33
CA ALA A 174 0.77 9.71 25.50
C ALA A 174 1.33 11.12 25.80
N LEU A 175 1.53 11.97 24.79
CA LEU A 175 1.92 13.37 24.99
C LEU A 175 0.74 14.22 25.49
N ARG A 176 -0.48 13.94 25.02
CA ARG A 176 -1.70 14.58 25.52
C ARG A 176 -1.98 14.22 26.98
N ASP A 177 -1.79 12.97 27.34
CA ASP A 177 -1.96 12.49 28.73
C ASP A 177 -0.98 13.16 29.71
N ARG A 178 0.16 13.65 29.20
CA ARG A 178 1.11 14.47 29.96
C ARG A 178 0.72 15.95 30.08
N GLY A 179 -0.47 16.33 29.57
CA GLY A 179 -1.02 17.67 29.69
C GLY A 179 -0.72 18.61 28.53
N LEU A 180 -0.20 18.13 27.40
CA LEU A 180 -0.01 18.94 26.20
C LEU A 180 -1.30 18.96 25.38
N SER A 181 -1.76 20.14 25.00
CA SER A 181 -2.91 20.32 24.11
C SER A 181 -2.52 20.10 22.64
N ASP A 182 -3.49 19.78 21.77
CA ASP A 182 -3.27 19.63 20.34
C ASP A 182 -2.69 20.91 19.72
N ALA A 183 -3.12 22.10 20.20
CA ALA A 183 -2.60 23.38 19.73
C ALA A 183 -1.12 23.57 20.10
N GLU A 184 -0.69 23.17 21.29
CA GLU A 184 0.71 23.22 21.72
C GLU A 184 1.59 22.23 20.96
N LEU A 185 1.06 21.03 20.69
CA LEU A 185 1.76 20.01 19.88
C LEU A 185 1.92 20.50 18.44
N ALA A 186 0.87 21.03 17.82
CA ALA A 186 0.92 21.60 16.48
C ALA A 186 1.89 22.81 16.41
N ALA A 187 1.89 23.70 17.40
CA ALA A 187 2.83 24.83 17.47
C ALA A 187 4.31 24.37 17.57
N ARG A 188 4.56 23.17 18.09
CA ARG A 188 5.88 22.53 18.14
C ARG A 188 6.19 21.68 16.91
N GLY A 189 5.33 21.69 15.89
CA GLY A 189 5.46 20.87 14.70
C GLY A 189 5.26 19.38 14.96
N VAL A 190 4.45 19.01 15.95
CA VAL A 190 4.14 17.59 16.25
C VAL A 190 2.72 17.29 15.81
N LEU A 191 2.54 16.35 14.90
CA LEU A 191 1.26 15.93 14.34
C LEU A 191 1.07 14.42 14.54
N ALA A 192 -0.18 13.98 14.64
CA ALA A 192 -0.50 12.56 14.69
C ALA A 192 -0.62 11.97 13.27
N VAL A 193 -0.10 10.76 13.08
CA VAL A 193 -0.49 9.93 11.93
C VAL A 193 -1.91 9.43 12.18
N HIS A 194 -2.75 9.61 11.17
CA HIS A 194 -4.15 9.20 11.27
C HIS A 194 -4.28 7.67 11.37
N PRO A 195 -5.14 7.13 12.24
CA PRO A 195 -5.28 5.67 12.43
C PRO A 195 -5.72 4.90 11.17
N ALA A 196 -6.45 5.56 10.27
CA ALA A 196 -6.89 4.97 9.01
C ALA A 196 -5.79 4.93 7.93
N PHE A 197 -4.63 5.56 8.15
CA PHE A 197 -3.54 5.55 7.16
C PHE A 197 -3.07 4.15 6.84
N ARG A 198 -2.95 3.83 5.54
CA ARG A 198 -2.45 2.55 5.03
C ARG A 198 -1.57 2.76 3.80
N VAL A 199 -0.70 1.76 3.56
CA VAL A 199 0.18 1.72 2.40
C VAL A 199 -0.07 0.42 1.63
N LEU A 200 -0.25 0.55 0.33
CA LEU A 200 -0.26 -0.57 -0.61
C LEU A 200 0.84 -0.35 -1.64
N ALA A 201 1.78 -1.26 -1.73
CA ALA A 201 2.85 -1.18 -2.72
C ALA A 201 2.56 -2.11 -3.91
N THR A 202 3.14 -1.80 -5.07
CA THR A 202 3.19 -2.72 -6.21
C THR A 202 4.63 -2.93 -6.66
N ALA A 203 4.97 -4.13 -7.12
CA ALA A 203 6.25 -4.43 -7.71
C ALA A 203 6.11 -5.40 -8.89
N GLU A 204 7.08 -5.37 -9.80
CA GLU A 204 7.25 -6.40 -10.83
C GLU A 204 8.31 -7.39 -10.35
N PRO A 205 8.16 -8.68 -10.59
CA PRO A 205 9.18 -9.67 -10.21
C PRO A 205 10.46 -9.43 -11.00
N PRO A 206 11.64 -9.86 -10.51
CA PRO A 206 12.86 -9.80 -11.28
C PRO A 206 12.78 -10.72 -12.51
N ASP A 207 13.46 -10.35 -13.58
CA ASP A 207 13.46 -11.12 -14.85
C ASP A 207 13.86 -12.59 -14.66
N SER A 208 14.73 -12.87 -13.68
CA SER A 208 15.14 -14.23 -13.31
C SER A 208 13.99 -15.13 -12.84
N TRP A 209 12.89 -14.57 -12.34
CA TRP A 209 11.71 -15.36 -11.94
C TRP A 209 10.87 -15.77 -13.15
N SER A 210 10.86 -14.97 -14.21
CA SER A 210 10.22 -15.33 -15.48
C SER A 210 10.99 -16.43 -16.21
N GLU A 211 12.33 -16.44 -16.10
CA GLU A 211 13.19 -17.47 -16.65
C GLU A 211 13.09 -18.78 -15.86
N ALA A 212 12.99 -18.73 -14.53
CA ALA A 212 12.78 -19.91 -13.70
C ALA A 212 11.45 -20.59 -13.98
N ALA A 213 10.38 -19.82 -14.18
CA ALA A 213 9.06 -20.36 -14.52
C ALA A 213 9.05 -20.98 -15.94
N SER A 214 9.88 -20.51 -16.87
CA SER A 214 10.03 -21.07 -18.19
C SER A 214 11.05 -22.22 -18.24
N ALA A 215 12.00 -22.32 -17.30
CA ALA A 215 12.98 -23.40 -17.21
C ALA A 215 12.38 -24.70 -16.66
N GLU A 216 11.32 -24.65 -15.84
CA GLU A 216 10.52 -25.84 -15.48
C GLU A 216 9.76 -26.41 -16.69
N ALA A 217 9.64 -25.64 -17.79
CA ALA A 217 9.02 -26.07 -19.04
C ALA A 217 10.01 -26.60 -20.10
N GLY A 218 11.32 -26.61 -19.86
CA GLY A 218 12.30 -27.20 -20.77
C GLY A 218 13.63 -26.47 -20.89
N GLY A 219 14.67 -26.99 -20.29
CA GLY A 219 16.05 -26.98 -20.84
C GLY A 219 16.90 -25.75 -20.59
N GLY A 220 17.94 -25.97 -19.84
CA GLY A 220 19.11 -25.24 -19.48
C GLY A 220 19.63 -24.09 -20.34
N GLY A 221 20.09 -23.04 -19.66
CA GLY A 221 20.89 -21.97 -20.25
C GLY A 221 21.31 -20.99 -19.17
N GLY A 222 22.57 -21.13 -18.69
CA GLY A 222 23.18 -20.22 -17.75
C GLY A 222 23.43 -18.85 -18.38
N GLY A 223 23.05 -17.79 -17.69
CA GLY A 223 23.38 -16.42 -18.02
C GLY A 223 23.58 -15.61 -16.74
N GLY A 224 24.85 -15.43 -16.34
CA GLY A 224 25.23 -14.55 -15.25
C GLY A 224 24.99 -13.10 -15.61
N GLY A 225 24.01 -12.48 -14.98
CA GLY A 225 23.75 -11.05 -15.06
C GLY A 225 23.78 -10.48 -13.64
N GLY A 226 24.56 -9.40 -13.43
CA GLY A 226 24.87 -8.76 -12.18
C GLY A 226 23.72 -8.65 -11.19
N GLY A 227 23.88 -9.37 -10.07
CA GLY A 227 22.91 -9.51 -9.03
C GLY A 227 22.81 -8.24 -8.17
N GLY A 228 22.11 -7.21 -8.68
CA GLY A 228 21.54 -6.23 -7.80
C GLY A 228 20.35 -6.86 -7.06
N GLU A 229 20.27 -6.69 -5.74
CA GLU A 229 19.08 -7.09 -4.99
C GLU A 229 17.84 -6.43 -5.63
N TRP A 230 16.86 -7.23 -6.03
CA TRP A 230 15.60 -6.77 -6.62
C TRP A 230 14.88 -5.79 -5.70
N LEU A 231 14.75 -6.13 -4.42
CA LEU A 231 14.35 -5.26 -3.32
C LEU A 231 15.36 -5.49 -2.19
N SER A 232 15.73 -4.42 -1.47
CA SER A 232 16.59 -4.60 -0.30
C SER A 232 15.89 -5.44 0.77
N SER A 233 16.67 -6.16 1.58
CA SER A 233 16.16 -6.93 2.72
C SER A 233 15.30 -6.09 3.67
N GLU A 234 15.67 -4.83 3.85
CA GLU A 234 14.90 -3.85 4.63
C GLU A 234 13.53 -3.56 3.99
N THR A 235 13.48 -3.39 2.66
CA THR A 235 12.20 -3.18 1.95
C THR A 235 11.31 -4.43 2.00
N LEU A 236 11.92 -5.62 1.94
CA LEU A 236 11.19 -6.88 2.12
C LEU A 236 10.55 -6.99 3.51
N GLY A 237 11.16 -6.40 4.54
CA GLY A 237 10.60 -6.35 5.89
C GLY A 237 9.47 -5.34 6.11
N LEU A 238 9.20 -4.44 5.15
CA LEU A 238 8.18 -3.41 5.30
C LEU A 238 6.75 -3.89 5.01
N PHE A 239 6.58 -4.91 4.16
CA PHE A 239 5.29 -5.28 3.60
C PHE A 239 5.01 -6.77 3.73
N HIS A 240 3.73 -7.13 3.78
CA HIS A 240 3.28 -8.48 3.49
C HIS A 240 3.11 -8.65 1.97
N PHE A 241 3.77 -9.65 1.38
CA PHE A 241 3.84 -9.81 -0.07
C PHE A 241 2.81 -10.79 -0.60
N HIS A 242 2.06 -10.35 -1.62
CA HIS A 242 1.11 -11.17 -2.37
C HIS A 242 1.55 -11.32 -3.81
N SER A 243 1.69 -12.56 -4.27
CA SER A 243 2.04 -12.86 -5.66
C SER A 243 0.79 -12.88 -6.55
N MET A 244 0.88 -12.16 -7.66
CA MET A 244 -0.12 -12.17 -8.73
C MET A 244 0.42 -12.90 -9.96
N GLN A 245 -0.27 -13.92 -10.39
CA GLN A 245 0.03 -14.62 -11.63
C GLN A 245 -0.58 -13.88 -12.83
N PRO A 246 -0.06 -14.08 -14.04
CA PRO A 246 -0.75 -13.66 -15.26
C PRO A 246 -2.16 -14.26 -15.30
N LEU A 247 -3.10 -13.51 -15.86
CA LEU A 247 -4.47 -14.00 -16.01
C LEU A 247 -4.52 -15.24 -16.87
N GLY A 248 -5.26 -16.26 -16.43
CA GLY A 248 -5.48 -17.48 -17.19
C GLY A 248 -6.38 -17.25 -18.42
N LEU A 249 -6.38 -18.19 -19.37
CA LEU A 249 -7.18 -18.10 -20.59
C LEU A 249 -8.68 -17.91 -20.30
N ALA A 250 -9.20 -18.59 -19.27
CA ALA A 250 -10.59 -18.48 -18.86
C ALA A 250 -10.94 -17.06 -18.35
N GLU A 251 -10.05 -16.45 -17.55
CA GLU A 251 -10.22 -15.07 -17.07
C GLU A 251 -10.07 -14.03 -18.19
N HIS A 252 -9.16 -14.25 -19.14
CA HIS A 252 -9.08 -13.43 -20.35
C HIS A 252 -10.38 -13.48 -21.17
N THR A 253 -10.97 -14.66 -21.33
CA THR A 253 -12.24 -14.79 -22.04
C THR A 253 -13.38 -14.05 -21.33
N GLN A 254 -13.38 -14.08 -19.99
CA GLN A 254 -14.38 -13.37 -19.18
C GLN A 254 -14.25 -11.83 -19.31
N LEU A 255 -13.05 -11.30 -19.57
CA LEU A 255 -12.84 -9.87 -19.81
C LEU A 255 -13.27 -9.40 -21.19
N LEU A 256 -13.45 -10.31 -22.15
CA LEU A 256 -13.82 -10.01 -23.54
C LEU A 256 -15.32 -10.13 -23.83
N LEU A 257 -16.09 -10.65 -22.89
CA LEU A 257 -17.56 -10.81 -22.95
C LEU A 257 -18.27 -9.66 -22.24
#